data_d69a890b0df483e8d4c5421a5cf1c4ef
#
_entry.id   d69a890b0df483e8d4c5421a5cf1c4ef
#
_cell.length_a   1.000
_cell.length_b   1.000
_cell.length_c   1.000
_cell.angle_alpha   90.00
_cell.angle_beta   90.00
_cell.angle_gamma   90.00
#
_symmetry.space_group_name_H-M   'P 1'
#
loop_
_entity.id
_entity.type
_entity.pdbx_description
1 polymer ?
#
loop_
_entity_poly.entity_id
_entity_poly.type
_entity_poly.pdbx_seq_one_letter_code
_entity_poly.pdbx_strand_id
1 'polypeptide(L)'
;MCSSDLKQIREDDLRASIGNNKDGWNDVGDYEIGQTVPYRYLTYAPNINGYQTYYFAMHDRMDKALTFNPDSVNVKIGDKVLENGVDYKVVTSGIPSDETFQIQITDLKATINKYFYAEYEGTVPENEKFYGQKIVVEYNATLNENAQLDTGRPGFENDVKLEYSNNPDSDGTGQTGETPWDTVVAFTFRIDGVKVNDQTPEIKLQGAKFRLYSNKDCTEEVYVKKATAGDGYTVINRDSIKNGEKPAEAAEMVSDNDGVFNIIGLDSQTYYLKETQAPAGYRLLKDPVKIDVKATYGKDNRDNYVKGDGATDKTLQKLEASAHFKEFYSGAYSEYGNDLITDIETGTANIKVVNKVGSKLPASGSALTLILVGAGTAVMVTVLIKRRKEVKR
;
A
#
# COMPACT_ATOMS: atom_id res chain seq x y z
N MET A 1 18.04 -16.04 -26.26
CA MET A 1 17.20 -16.68 -25.20
C MET A 1 16.41 -15.54 -24.57
N CYS A 2 15.12 -15.44 -24.87
CA CYS A 2 14.25 -14.55 -24.12
C CYS A 2 14.11 -15.14 -22.71
N SER A 3 14.56 -14.42 -21.71
CA SER A 3 14.26 -14.74 -20.32
C SER A 3 12.75 -14.65 -20.15
N SER A 4 12.13 -15.70 -19.61
CA SER A 4 10.71 -15.66 -19.17
C SER A 4 10.51 -14.69 -17.99
N ASP A 5 11.54 -14.00 -17.59
CA ASP A 5 11.73 -13.23 -16.36
C ASP A 5 12.22 -11.81 -16.73
N LEU A 6 11.49 -11.14 -17.62
CA LEU A 6 11.87 -9.83 -18.12
C LEU A 6 11.56 -8.71 -17.15
N LYS A 7 10.38 -8.74 -16.53
CA LYS A 7 9.85 -7.68 -15.66
C LYS A 7 9.79 -8.12 -14.22
N GLN A 8 10.09 -7.19 -13.32
CA GLN A 8 9.99 -7.39 -11.87
C GLN A 8 9.43 -6.14 -11.20
N ILE A 9 8.70 -6.35 -10.11
CA ILE A 9 8.22 -5.36 -9.15
C ILE A 9 9.01 -5.53 -7.85
N ARG A 10 9.28 -4.44 -7.13
CA ARG A 10 10.01 -4.52 -5.87
C ARG A 10 9.04 -4.44 -4.71
N GLU A 11 8.98 -5.52 -3.93
CA GLU A 11 8.28 -5.53 -2.65
C GLU A 11 9.00 -4.62 -1.65
N ASP A 12 8.28 -3.76 -0.93
CA ASP A 12 8.85 -2.76 -0.04
C ASP A 12 8.92 -3.22 1.42
N ASP A 13 8.13 -4.23 1.79
CA ASP A 13 8.25 -4.88 3.08
C ASP A 13 8.72 -6.35 2.92
N LEU A 14 9.57 -6.80 3.83
CA LEU A 14 10.11 -8.16 3.80
C LEU A 14 9.11 -9.22 4.31
N ARG A 15 7.87 -8.87 4.58
CA ARG A 15 6.86 -9.78 5.13
C ARG A 15 6.24 -10.66 4.08
N ALA A 16 6.08 -10.16 2.88
CA ALA A 16 5.73 -10.97 1.74
C ALA A 16 6.97 -11.74 1.29
N SER A 17 7.31 -12.82 1.97
CA SER A 17 8.39 -13.72 1.52
C SER A 17 7.95 -14.42 0.25
N ILE A 18 8.03 -13.70 -0.86
CA ILE A 18 7.77 -14.22 -2.19
C ILE A 18 9.08 -14.79 -2.70
N GLY A 19 9.18 -16.09 -2.78
CA GLY A 19 10.34 -16.78 -3.32
C GLY A 19 11.63 -16.63 -2.51
N ASN A 20 12.78 -16.81 -3.17
CA ASN A 20 14.12 -16.70 -2.60
C ASN A 20 14.80 -15.36 -2.89
N ASN A 21 14.08 -14.37 -3.40
CA ASN A 21 14.63 -13.09 -3.83
C ASN A 21 14.90 -12.19 -2.63
N LYS A 22 16.13 -12.26 -2.14
CA LYS A 22 16.61 -11.47 -1.00
C LYS A 22 16.76 -9.97 -1.30
N ASP A 23 16.69 -9.57 -2.57
CA ASP A 23 16.81 -8.18 -3.03
C ASP A 23 15.46 -7.47 -3.14
N GLY A 24 14.35 -8.16 -2.82
CA GLY A 24 12.99 -7.64 -2.85
C GLY A 24 12.34 -7.58 -4.25
N TRP A 25 13.04 -8.00 -5.31
CA TRP A 25 12.48 -8.02 -6.66
C TRP A 25 11.73 -9.33 -6.94
N ASN A 26 10.45 -9.21 -7.26
CA ASN A 26 9.49 -10.30 -7.41
C ASN A 26 8.56 -10.07 -8.61
N ASP A 27 7.56 -10.92 -8.74
CA ASP A 27 6.47 -10.79 -9.72
C ASP A 27 5.24 -10.09 -9.13
N VAL A 28 5.23 -9.96 -7.81
CA VAL A 28 4.11 -9.44 -7.03
C VAL A 28 4.63 -8.56 -5.91
N GLY A 29 3.89 -7.51 -5.58
CA GLY A 29 4.07 -6.69 -4.39
C GLY A 29 2.77 -6.07 -3.93
N ASP A 30 2.70 -5.62 -2.67
CA ASP A 30 1.56 -4.86 -2.17
C ASP A 30 1.98 -3.49 -1.64
N TYR A 31 1.04 -2.53 -1.71
CA TYR A 31 1.34 -1.12 -1.49
C TYR A 31 0.15 -0.34 -0.95
N GLU A 32 0.41 0.71 -0.20
CA GLU A 32 -0.59 1.72 0.12
C GLU A 32 -0.92 2.60 -1.10
N ILE A 33 -2.17 3.05 -1.23
CA ILE A 33 -2.54 4.05 -2.25
C ILE A 33 -1.69 5.31 -2.07
N GLY A 34 -1.16 5.79 -3.20
CA GLY A 34 -0.26 6.93 -3.28
C GLY A 34 1.22 6.58 -3.14
N GLN A 35 1.55 5.36 -2.78
CA GLN A 35 2.92 4.90 -2.64
C GLN A 35 3.60 4.72 -3.99
N THR A 36 4.92 4.90 -4.01
CA THR A 36 5.77 4.67 -5.18
C THR A 36 6.04 3.18 -5.34
N VAL A 37 5.72 2.64 -6.51
CA VAL A 37 5.89 1.24 -6.89
C VAL A 37 7.09 1.12 -7.83
N PRO A 38 8.23 0.56 -7.40
CA PRO A 38 9.40 0.38 -8.25
C PRO A 38 9.27 -0.82 -9.16
N TYR A 39 9.70 -0.65 -10.42
CA TYR A 39 9.76 -1.69 -11.44
C TYR A 39 11.14 -1.78 -12.06
N ARG A 40 11.51 -2.96 -12.57
CA ARG A 40 12.67 -3.13 -13.43
C ARG A 40 12.42 -4.09 -14.59
N TYR A 41 13.10 -3.84 -15.72
CA TYR A 41 13.33 -4.84 -16.76
C TYR A 41 14.74 -5.37 -16.65
N LEU A 42 14.89 -6.65 -16.89
CA LEU A 42 16.16 -7.35 -16.85
C LEU A 42 16.31 -8.24 -18.08
N THR A 43 17.27 -7.90 -18.94
CA THR A 43 17.56 -8.68 -20.14
C THR A 43 19.04 -8.58 -20.49
N TYR A 44 19.41 -9.14 -21.62
CA TYR A 44 20.80 -9.14 -22.13
C TYR A 44 20.82 -8.77 -23.61
N ALA A 45 21.87 -8.05 -24.01
CA ALA A 45 22.09 -7.77 -25.43
C ALA A 45 22.26 -9.09 -26.18
N PRO A 46 21.48 -9.33 -27.26
CA PRO A 46 21.63 -10.53 -28.07
C PRO A 46 22.93 -10.49 -28.87
N ASN A 47 23.26 -11.59 -29.55
CA ASN A 47 24.35 -11.58 -30.54
C ASN A 47 23.91 -10.80 -31.78
N ILE A 48 24.46 -9.59 -31.94
CA ILE A 48 24.12 -8.64 -33.01
C ILE A 48 25.26 -8.40 -33.99
N ASN A 49 26.26 -9.31 -34.03
CA ASN A 49 27.41 -9.19 -34.90
C ASN A 49 27.02 -9.05 -36.40
N GLY A 50 25.98 -9.77 -36.83
CA GLY A 50 25.54 -9.75 -38.22
C GLY A 50 24.72 -8.51 -38.63
N TYR A 51 24.33 -7.65 -37.68
CA TYR A 51 23.48 -6.48 -37.93
C TYR A 51 24.33 -5.24 -38.19
N GLN A 52 23.85 -4.34 -39.04
CA GLN A 52 24.43 -3.00 -39.18
C GLN A 52 23.91 -2.07 -38.10
N THR A 53 22.60 -2.04 -37.87
CA THR A 53 21.89 -1.36 -36.79
C THR A 53 21.01 -2.36 -36.06
N TYR A 54 20.71 -2.12 -34.81
CA TYR A 54 19.85 -3.01 -34.03
C TYR A 54 18.84 -2.22 -33.19
N TYR A 55 17.59 -2.22 -33.66
CA TYR A 55 16.49 -1.65 -32.91
C TYR A 55 16.11 -2.51 -31.67
N PHE A 56 15.89 -1.87 -30.54
CA PHE A 56 15.55 -2.55 -29.31
C PHE A 56 14.64 -1.66 -28.48
N ALA A 57 13.41 -2.09 -28.26
CA ALA A 57 12.43 -1.33 -27.52
C ALA A 57 11.70 -2.20 -26.50
N MET A 58 11.34 -1.59 -25.38
CA MET A 58 10.48 -2.13 -24.34
C MET A 58 9.14 -1.40 -24.41
N HIS A 59 8.08 -2.16 -24.64
CA HIS A 59 6.70 -1.68 -24.65
C HIS A 59 6.07 -2.00 -23.32
N ASP A 60 5.47 -1.02 -22.67
CA ASP A 60 4.85 -1.16 -21.35
C ASP A 60 3.38 -0.77 -21.39
N ARG A 61 2.58 -1.51 -20.67
CA ARG A 61 1.18 -1.16 -20.41
C ARG A 61 0.85 -1.41 -18.95
N MET A 62 0.29 -0.38 -18.32
CA MET A 62 -0.08 -0.38 -16.92
C MET A 62 -1.59 -0.38 -16.74
N ASP A 63 -2.06 -0.97 -15.65
CA ASP A 63 -3.42 -0.76 -15.18
C ASP A 63 -3.67 0.75 -14.90
N LYS A 64 -4.91 1.18 -15.03
CA LYS A 64 -5.35 2.57 -14.75
C LYS A 64 -5.06 3.04 -13.33
N ALA A 65 -4.89 2.10 -12.38
CA ALA A 65 -4.53 2.40 -11.00
C ALA A 65 -3.03 2.71 -10.82
N LEU A 66 -2.22 2.54 -11.86
CA LEU A 66 -0.80 2.85 -11.87
C LEU A 66 -0.53 4.09 -12.72
N THR A 67 0.14 5.09 -12.13
CA THR A 67 0.55 6.30 -12.83
C THR A 67 2.05 6.26 -13.07
N PHE A 68 2.47 6.11 -14.32
CA PHE A 68 3.89 6.12 -14.72
C PHE A 68 4.57 7.43 -14.39
N ASN A 69 5.80 7.36 -13.88
CA ASN A 69 6.67 8.51 -13.66
C ASN A 69 7.81 8.53 -14.70
N PRO A 70 7.72 9.30 -15.79
CA PRO A 70 8.71 9.31 -16.86
C PRO A 70 10.11 9.75 -16.41
N ASP A 71 10.19 10.64 -15.42
CA ASP A 71 11.44 11.19 -14.91
C ASP A 71 12.24 10.18 -14.06
N SER A 72 11.61 9.06 -13.69
CA SER A 72 12.24 8.01 -12.89
C SER A 72 13.03 6.98 -13.71
N VAL A 73 12.92 7.04 -15.05
CA VAL A 73 13.54 6.04 -15.92
C VAL A 73 15.06 6.12 -15.88
N ASN A 74 15.70 5.00 -15.56
CA ASN A 74 17.14 4.83 -15.57
C ASN A 74 17.52 3.57 -16.37
N VAL A 75 18.29 3.73 -17.44
CA VAL A 75 18.71 2.63 -18.31
C VAL A 75 20.21 2.39 -18.16
N LYS A 76 20.59 1.13 -17.95
CA LYS A 76 21.98 0.70 -17.83
C LYS A 76 22.28 -0.46 -18.77
N ILE A 77 23.47 -0.46 -19.37
CA ILE A 77 24.05 -1.60 -20.06
C ILE A 77 25.38 -1.94 -19.36
N GLY A 78 25.47 -3.12 -18.78
CA GLY A 78 26.57 -3.47 -17.89
C GLY A 78 26.65 -2.49 -16.72
N ASP A 79 27.79 -1.81 -16.58
CA ASP A 79 28.05 -0.77 -15.59
C ASP A 79 27.78 0.67 -16.12
N LYS A 80 27.42 0.81 -17.39
CA LYS A 80 27.25 2.11 -18.05
C LYS A 80 25.81 2.61 -17.94
N VAL A 81 25.64 3.82 -17.45
CA VAL A 81 24.36 4.54 -17.44
C VAL A 81 24.17 5.23 -18.78
N LEU A 82 23.04 5.02 -19.42
CA LEU A 82 22.68 5.61 -20.70
C LEU A 82 22.03 6.99 -20.50
N GLU A 83 22.17 7.85 -21.51
CA GLU A 83 21.63 9.21 -21.54
C GLU A 83 20.29 9.26 -22.28
N ASN A 84 19.23 9.72 -21.57
CA ASN A 84 17.93 9.93 -22.19
C ASN A 84 17.98 11.04 -23.26
N GLY A 85 17.36 10.79 -24.39
CA GLY A 85 17.39 11.69 -25.55
C GLY A 85 18.61 11.52 -26.46
N VAL A 86 19.64 10.79 -26.01
CA VAL A 86 20.87 10.48 -26.78
C VAL A 86 20.95 8.99 -27.08
N ASP A 87 21.00 8.15 -26.06
CA ASP A 87 21.17 6.70 -26.19
C ASP A 87 19.83 5.97 -26.22
N TYR A 88 18.84 6.49 -25.53
CA TYR A 88 17.47 5.98 -25.53
C TYR A 88 16.44 7.12 -25.47
N LYS A 89 15.18 6.78 -25.70
CA LYS A 89 14.03 7.70 -25.59
C LYS A 89 12.92 7.06 -24.78
N VAL A 90 12.29 7.86 -23.91
CA VAL A 90 11.01 7.52 -23.28
C VAL A 90 9.89 8.14 -24.12
N VAL A 91 9.02 7.31 -24.68
CA VAL A 91 7.92 7.71 -25.57
C VAL A 91 6.60 7.41 -24.91
N THR A 92 5.79 8.48 -24.68
CA THR A 92 4.47 8.39 -24.02
C THR A 92 3.33 8.82 -24.94
N SER A 93 3.60 9.12 -26.20
CA SER A 93 2.60 9.56 -27.18
C SER A 93 2.94 9.07 -28.58
N GLY A 94 1.92 8.87 -29.43
CA GLY A 94 2.13 8.30 -30.77
C GLY A 94 2.43 6.80 -30.77
N ILE A 95 2.11 6.11 -29.68
CA ILE A 95 2.24 4.68 -29.44
C ILE A 95 0.85 4.00 -29.52
N PRO A 96 0.76 2.67 -29.56
CA PRO A 96 -0.52 1.95 -29.47
C PRO A 96 -1.35 2.38 -28.26
N SER A 97 -2.66 2.45 -28.44
CA SER A 97 -3.58 3.01 -27.43
C SER A 97 -3.73 2.16 -26.16
N ASP A 98 -3.30 0.91 -26.21
CA ASP A 98 -3.24 -0.03 -25.08
C ASP A 98 -1.90 -0.02 -24.36
N GLU A 99 -0.92 0.76 -24.83
CA GLU A 99 0.38 0.93 -24.20
C GLU A 99 0.43 2.24 -23.38
N THR A 100 1.17 2.22 -22.28
CA THR A 100 1.37 3.40 -21.41
C THR A 100 2.60 4.19 -21.86
N PHE A 101 3.70 3.49 -22.16
CA PHE A 101 4.94 4.10 -22.66
C PHE A 101 5.82 3.07 -23.35
N GLN A 102 6.84 3.57 -24.03
CA GLN A 102 7.92 2.76 -24.59
C GLN A 102 9.28 3.34 -24.20
N ILE A 103 10.26 2.46 -24.05
CA ILE A 103 11.67 2.83 -23.91
C ILE A 103 12.39 2.30 -25.15
N GLN A 104 12.83 3.20 -26.03
CA GLN A 104 13.38 2.87 -27.32
C GLN A 104 14.89 3.15 -27.37
N ILE A 105 15.68 2.13 -27.65
CA ILE A 105 17.09 2.22 -28.03
C ILE A 105 17.16 2.04 -29.55
N THR A 106 17.26 3.14 -30.29
CA THR A 106 17.14 3.15 -31.76
C THR A 106 18.21 2.30 -32.43
N ASP A 107 19.43 2.30 -31.86
CA ASP A 107 20.55 1.46 -32.30
C ASP A 107 21.33 0.95 -31.07
N LEU A 108 20.95 -0.23 -30.60
CA LEU A 108 21.60 -0.91 -29.47
C LEU A 108 23.05 -1.24 -29.80
N LYS A 109 23.36 -1.58 -31.10
CA LYS A 109 24.71 -1.92 -31.53
C LYS A 109 25.63 -0.70 -31.44
N ALA A 110 25.21 0.44 -31.96
CA ALA A 110 25.98 1.69 -31.87
C ALA A 110 26.16 2.10 -30.41
N THR A 111 25.12 1.97 -29.56
CA THR A 111 25.18 2.29 -28.13
C THR A 111 26.22 1.41 -27.42
N ILE A 112 26.20 0.09 -27.63
CA ILE A 112 27.19 -0.81 -27.03
C ILE A 112 28.60 -0.51 -27.53
N ASN A 113 28.76 -0.29 -28.84
CA ASN A 113 30.06 0.04 -29.39
C ASN A 113 30.63 1.35 -28.79
N LYS A 114 29.80 2.36 -28.63
CA LYS A 114 30.16 3.64 -27.97
C LYS A 114 30.73 3.43 -26.57
N TYR A 115 30.12 2.59 -25.76
CA TYR A 115 30.48 2.46 -24.34
C TYR A 115 31.55 1.40 -24.05
N PHE A 116 31.66 0.37 -24.90
CA PHE A 116 32.53 -0.78 -24.63
C PHE A 116 33.63 -1.00 -25.63
N TYR A 117 33.51 -0.43 -26.84
CA TYR A 117 34.47 -0.65 -27.94
C TYR A 117 35.06 0.62 -28.54
N ALA A 118 34.72 1.79 -28.06
CA ALA A 118 35.22 3.07 -28.58
C ALA A 118 36.78 3.14 -28.57
N GLU A 119 37.42 2.64 -27.53
CA GLU A 119 38.89 2.61 -27.40
C GLU A 119 39.56 1.62 -28.35
N TYR A 120 38.79 0.70 -28.94
CA TYR A 120 39.29 -0.34 -29.88
C TYR A 120 38.93 -0.03 -31.31
N GLU A 121 38.64 1.21 -31.63
CA GLU A 121 38.19 1.61 -32.96
C GLU A 121 39.14 1.11 -34.08
N GLY A 122 38.63 0.24 -34.96
CA GLY A 122 39.37 -0.39 -36.02
C GLY A 122 40.35 -1.53 -35.63
N THR A 123 40.40 -1.91 -34.33
CA THR A 123 41.33 -2.97 -33.86
C THR A 123 40.61 -4.28 -33.52
N VAL A 124 39.35 -4.24 -33.09
CA VAL A 124 38.54 -5.45 -32.83
C VAL A 124 37.65 -5.70 -34.03
N PRO A 125 37.83 -6.83 -34.75
CA PRO A 125 36.95 -7.20 -35.84
C PRO A 125 35.49 -7.31 -35.36
N GLU A 126 34.54 -6.91 -36.18
CA GLU A 126 33.12 -6.85 -35.80
C GLU A 126 32.58 -8.21 -35.35
N ASN A 127 32.97 -9.28 -36.03
CA ASN A 127 32.55 -10.65 -35.68
C ASN A 127 33.21 -11.21 -34.42
N GLU A 128 34.20 -10.51 -33.87
CA GLU A 128 34.87 -10.88 -32.61
C GLU A 128 34.35 -10.07 -31.40
N LYS A 129 33.54 -9.03 -31.66
CA LYS A 129 32.90 -8.27 -30.56
C LYS A 129 31.92 -9.14 -29.84
N PHE A 130 32.03 -9.16 -28.50
CA PHE A 130 31.11 -9.86 -27.66
C PHE A 130 29.94 -8.95 -27.31
N TYR A 131 28.74 -9.39 -27.61
CA TYR A 131 27.49 -8.82 -27.12
C TYR A 131 26.91 -9.79 -26.09
N GLY A 132 26.24 -9.36 -25.06
CA GLY A 132 25.79 -10.18 -23.94
C GLY A 132 25.78 -9.37 -22.65
N GLN A 133 26.02 -8.06 -22.82
CA GLN A 133 25.95 -7.13 -21.67
C GLN A 133 24.55 -7.17 -21.09
N LYS A 134 24.49 -7.17 -19.77
CA LYS A 134 23.24 -7.07 -19.03
C LYS A 134 22.59 -5.70 -19.28
N ILE A 135 21.33 -5.68 -19.65
CA ILE A 135 20.51 -4.48 -19.80
C ILE A 135 19.53 -4.43 -18.63
N VAL A 136 19.56 -3.33 -17.88
CA VAL A 136 18.67 -3.07 -16.76
C VAL A 136 17.96 -1.74 -16.99
N VAL A 137 16.65 -1.75 -16.92
CA VAL A 137 15.84 -0.54 -16.90
C VAL A 137 15.09 -0.49 -15.58
N GLU A 138 15.31 0.54 -14.80
CA GLU A 138 14.60 0.81 -13.56
C GLU A 138 13.72 2.03 -13.75
N TYR A 139 12.51 1.99 -13.22
CA TYR A 139 11.55 3.09 -13.22
C TYR A 139 10.54 2.88 -12.11
N ASN A 140 9.65 3.84 -11.91
CA ASN A 140 8.56 3.70 -10.95
C ASN A 140 7.23 4.22 -11.49
N ALA A 141 6.16 3.77 -10.85
CA ALA A 141 4.82 4.32 -10.96
C ALA A 141 4.29 4.65 -9.56
N THR A 142 3.18 5.37 -9.50
CA THR A 142 2.44 5.60 -8.26
C THR A 142 1.15 4.79 -8.29
N LEU A 143 0.84 4.05 -7.22
CA LEU A 143 -0.48 3.44 -7.04
C LEU A 143 -1.47 4.56 -6.73
N ASN A 144 -2.32 4.90 -7.69
CA ASN A 144 -3.18 6.06 -7.64
C ASN A 144 -4.58 5.76 -7.07
N GLU A 145 -5.43 6.79 -6.95
CA GLU A 145 -6.76 6.67 -6.33
C GLU A 145 -7.74 5.75 -7.07
N ASN A 146 -7.49 5.38 -8.33
CA ASN A 146 -8.34 4.41 -9.02
C ASN A 146 -8.28 3.01 -8.35
N ALA A 147 -7.23 2.72 -7.58
CA ALA A 147 -7.11 1.49 -6.81
C ALA A 147 -8.18 1.34 -5.71
N GLN A 148 -8.88 2.41 -5.33
CA GLN A 148 -9.93 2.36 -4.31
C GLN A 148 -11.10 1.44 -4.66
N LEU A 149 -11.36 1.20 -5.96
CA LEU A 149 -12.49 0.42 -6.44
C LEU A 149 -12.19 -1.07 -6.56
N ASP A 150 -10.92 -1.43 -6.72
CA ASP A 150 -10.49 -2.76 -7.11
C ASP A 150 -9.41 -3.31 -6.14
N THR A 151 -9.59 -3.15 -4.82
CA THR A 151 -8.71 -3.76 -3.81
C THR A 151 -8.81 -5.29 -3.85
N GLY A 152 -7.72 -6.00 -3.50
CA GLY A 152 -7.68 -7.46 -3.57
C GLY A 152 -7.44 -7.97 -4.99
N ARG A 153 -8.13 -9.05 -5.36
CA ARG A 153 -8.00 -9.65 -6.69
C ARG A 153 -8.80 -8.90 -7.76
N PRO A 154 -8.31 -8.85 -9.01
CA PRO A 154 -7.12 -9.56 -9.52
C PRO A 154 -5.81 -8.82 -9.24
N GLY A 155 -5.81 -7.62 -8.65
CA GLY A 155 -4.69 -6.72 -8.53
C GLY A 155 -4.48 -5.84 -9.78
N PHE A 156 -3.41 -5.06 -9.78
CA PHE A 156 -3.09 -4.06 -10.80
C PHE A 156 -1.90 -4.53 -11.62
N GLU A 157 -2.18 -4.90 -12.88
CA GLU A 157 -1.20 -5.45 -13.78
C GLU A 157 -0.28 -4.38 -14.34
N ASN A 158 0.99 -4.75 -14.54
CA ASN A 158 1.94 -3.98 -15.31
C ASN A 158 2.73 -4.93 -16.20
N ASP A 159 2.58 -4.79 -17.52
CA ASP A 159 3.09 -5.70 -18.53
C ASP A 159 4.24 -5.08 -19.31
N VAL A 160 5.15 -5.92 -19.81
CA VAL A 160 6.18 -5.53 -20.77
C VAL A 160 6.35 -6.56 -21.86
N LYS A 161 6.68 -6.12 -23.08
CA LYS A 161 7.23 -6.95 -24.16
C LYS A 161 8.45 -6.25 -24.75
N LEU A 162 9.34 -7.03 -25.35
CA LEU A 162 10.44 -6.53 -26.18
C LEU A 162 10.04 -6.53 -27.63
N GLU A 163 10.42 -5.46 -28.35
CA GLU A 163 10.50 -5.41 -29.79
C GLU A 163 11.97 -5.29 -30.18
N TYR A 164 12.42 -6.07 -31.16
CA TYR A 164 13.83 -6.14 -31.56
C TYR A 164 13.97 -6.43 -33.03
N SER A 165 15.09 -5.95 -33.65
CA SER A 165 15.43 -6.28 -35.01
C SER A 165 15.64 -7.78 -35.19
N ASN A 166 15.00 -8.38 -36.20
CA ASN A 166 15.07 -9.82 -36.50
C ASN A 166 15.61 -10.18 -37.91
N ASN A 167 16.00 -9.18 -38.70
CA ASN A 167 16.57 -9.38 -40.01
C ASN A 167 17.89 -8.58 -40.17
N PRO A 168 19.05 -9.24 -40.21
CA PRO A 168 20.36 -8.57 -40.35
C PRO A 168 20.56 -7.88 -41.69
N ASP A 169 19.80 -8.26 -42.73
CA ASP A 169 19.89 -7.68 -44.07
C ASP A 169 19.06 -6.40 -44.25
N SER A 170 18.36 -5.96 -43.17
CA SER A 170 17.55 -4.74 -43.17
C SER A 170 18.22 -3.62 -42.40
N ASP A 171 18.17 -2.39 -42.96
CA ASP A 171 18.68 -1.18 -42.32
C ASP A 171 17.68 -0.54 -41.37
N GLY A 172 18.18 0.23 -40.41
CA GLY A 172 17.38 0.99 -39.44
C GLY A 172 16.59 0.08 -38.49
N THR A 173 15.31 0.37 -38.26
CA THR A 173 14.43 -0.52 -37.50
C THR A 173 14.17 -1.83 -38.22
N GLY A 174 14.17 -1.79 -39.57
CA GLY A 174 14.03 -2.95 -40.44
C GLY A 174 12.80 -3.79 -40.15
N GLN A 175 12.96 -5.12 -40.27
CA GLN A 175 11.96 -6.06 -39.78
C GLN A 175 12.22 -6.33 -38.30
N THR A 176 11.13 -6.31 -37.51
CA THR A 176 11.18 -6.56 -36.07
C THR A 176 10.41 -7.83 -35.68
N GLY A 177 10.78 -8.38 -34.56
CA GLY A 177 10.06 -9.42 -33.85
C GLY A 177 9.71 -8.94 -32.44
N GLU A 178 8.74 -9.58 -31.82
CA GLU A 178 8.31 -9.27 -30.46
C GLU A 178 8.37 -10.51 -29.56
N THR A 179 8.57 -10.28 -28.26
CA THR A 179 8.34 -11.32 -27.25
C THR A 179 6.86 -11.37 -26.85
N PRO A 180 6.39 -12.44 -26.22
CA PRO A 180 5.17 -12.39 -25.43
C PRO A 180 5.26 -11.30 -24.36
N TRP A 181 4.09 -10.88 -23.84
CA TRP A 181 4.00 -10.02 -22.69
C TRP A 181 4.43 -10.76 -21.42
N ASP A 182 5.18 -10.08 -20.57
CA ASP A 182 5.56 -10.51 -19.23
C ASP A 182 4.94 -9.56 -18.22
N THR A 183 4.29 -10.10 -17.18
CA THR A 183 3.38 -9.37 -16.28
C THR A 183 3.84 -9.45 -14.83
N VAL A 184 3.77 -8.34 -14.12
CA VAL A 184 3.86 -8.25 -12.67
C VAL A 184 2.60 -7.60 -12.11
N VAL A 185 2.30 -7.84 -10.84
CA VAL A 185 1.01 -7.42 -10.23
C VAL A 185 1.25 -6.71 -8.91
N ALA A 186 0.65 -5.53 -8.75
CA ALA A 186 0.56 -4.83 -7.49
C ALA A 186 -0.79 -5.09 -6.82
N PHE A 187 -0.82 -5.15 -5.48
CA PHE A 187 -2.03 -5.29 -4.69
C PHE A 187 -2.17 -4.15 -3.69
N THR A 188 -3.39 -3.95 -3.22
CA THR A 188 -3.71 -3.13 -2.04
C THR A 188 -4.94 -3.73 -1.36
N PHE A 189 -5.11 -3.42 -0.07
CA PHE A 189 -6.14 -4.02 0.76
C PHE A 189 -7.02 -2.97 1.42
N ARG A 190 -8.04 -3.46 2.15
CA ARG A 190 -8.95 -2.60 2.91
C ARG A 190 -9.36 -3.22 4.24
N ILE A 191 -9.68 -2.38 5.18
CA ILE A 191 -10.31 -2.76 6.44
C ILE A 191 -11.73 -2.19 6.45
N ASP A 192 -12.72 -3.07 6.54
CA ASP A 192 -14.12 -2.68 6.74
C ASP A 192 -14.45 -2.73 8.21
N GLY A 193 -14.57 -1.55 8.80
CA GLY A 193 -14.77 -1.37 10.23
C GLY A 193 -16.21 -1.07 10.60
N VAL A 194 -16.73 -1.76 11.62
CA VAL A 194 -18.04 -1.47 12.21
C VAL A 194 -17.93 -1.22 13.70
N LYS A 195 -18.44 -0.08 14.15
CA LYS A 195 -18.53 0.31 15.55
C LYS A 195 -19.84 -0.16 16.17
N VAL A 196 -19.74 -0.93 17.27
CA VAL A 196 -20.91 -1.53 17.93
C VAL A 196 -20.81 -1.43 19.47
N ASN A 197 -21.94 -1.71 20.15
CA ASN A 197 -21.95 -1.91 21.60
C ASN A 197 -21.76 -3.39 21.98
N ASP A 198 -21.64 -3.64 23.28
CA ASP A 198 -21.51 -4.99 23.88
C ASP A 198 -22.84 -5.64 24.28
N GLN A 199 -23.96 -5.13 23.77
CA GLN A 199 -25.30 -5.62 24.14
C GLN A 199 -25.84 -6.64 23.14
N THR A 200 -26.88 -7.36 23.54
CA THR A 200 -27.62 -8.28 22.68
C THR A 200 -29.11 -7.88 22.69
N PRO A 201 -29.70 -7.50 21.53
CA PRO A 201 -29.09 -7.42 20.21
C PRO A 201 -28.05 -6.29 20.13
N GLU A 202 -27.06 -6.50 19.26
CA GLU A 202 -25.98 -5.54 18.96
C GLU A 202 -26.55 -4.25 18.35
N ILE A 203 -26.09 -3.11 18.85
CA ILE A 203 -26.44 -1.78 18.34
C ILE A 203 -25.22 -1.16 17.68
N LYS A 204 -25.38 -0.67 16.46
CA LYS A 204 -24.39 0.09 15.73
C LYS A 204 -24.25 1.50 16.30
N LEU A 205 -23.01 1.98 16.39
CA LEU A 205 -22.70 3.21 17.09
C LEU A 205 -22.12 4.27 16.18
N GLN A 206 -22.81 5.38 16.05
CA GLN A 206 -22.38 6.56 15.32
C GLN A 206 -21.47 7.45 16.18
N GLY A 207 -20.53 8.17 15.53
CA GLY A 207 -19.78 9.27 16.11
C GLY A 207 -18.54 8.85 16.91
N ALA A 208 -18.14 7.59 16.86
CA ALA A 208 -16.81 7.19 17.28
C ALA A 208 -15.78 7.80 16.35
N LYS A 209 -14.65 8.32 16.88
CA LYS A 209 -13.57 8.84 16.07
C LYS A 209 -12.32 8.00 16.22
N PHE A 210 -11.61 7.85 15.11
CA PHE A 210 -10.40 7.01 15.03
C PHE A 210 -9.28 7.68 14.27
N ARG A 211 -8.04 7.27 14.61
CA ARG A 211 -6.83 7.50 13.83
C ARG A 211 -6.10 6.18 13.64
N LEU A 212 -5.37 6.05 12.55
CA LEU A 212 -4.58 4.89 12.21
C LEU A 212 -3.10 5.19 12.38
N TYR A 213 -2.32 4.23 12.87
CA TYR A 213 -0.88 4.37 13.06
C TYR A 213 -0.16 3.11 12.56
N SER A 214 1.09 3.27 12.12
CA SER A 214 1.96 2.16 11.73
C SER A 214 2.74 1.58 12.90
N ASN A 215 2.84 2.29 14.04
CA ASN A 215 3.58 1.84 15.20
C ASN A 215 2.73 1.81 16.49
N LYS A 216 3.14 0.94 17.42
CA LYS A 216 2.44 0.67 18.69
C LYS A 216 2.29 1.92 19.58
N ASP A 217 3.28 2.79 19.56
CA ASP A 217 3.30 3.99 20.41
C ASP A 217 2.43 5.12 19.85
N CYS A 218 1.77 4.88 18.69
CA CYS A 218 0.91 5.83 17.99
C CYS A 218 1.60 7.19 17.74
N THR A 219 2.86 7.17 17.31
CA THR A 219 3.65 8.36 16.93
C THR A 219 3.77 8.52 15.42
N GLU A 220 3.56 7.45 14.65
CA GLU A 220 3.61 7.44 13.20
C GLU A 220 2.19 7.28 12.65
N GLU A 221 1.51 8.41 12.44
CA GLU A 221 0.13 8.41 11.95
C GLU A 221 0.08 8.07 10.46
N VAL A 222 -0.75 7.08 10.10
CA VAL A 222 -1.17 6.80 8.74
C VAL A 222 -2.35 7.72 8.45
N TYR A 223 -2.07 8.85 7.82
CA TYR A 223 -3.10 9.83 7.50
C TYR A 223 -4.07 9.29 6.45
N VAL A 224 -5.33 9.60 6.65
CA VAL A 224 -6.40 9.25 5.72
C VAL A 224 -7.21 10.49 5.34
N LYS A 225 -7.85 10.46 4.18
CA LYS A 225 -8.84 11.43 3.73
C LYS A 225 -10.13 10.72 3.35
N LYS A 226 -11.21 11.44 3.13
CA LYS A 226 -12.43 10.84 2.58
C LYS A 226 -12.11 10.21 1.23
N ALA A 227 -12.57 8.98 1.02
CA ALA A 227 -12.43 8.29 -0.24
C ALA A 227 -13.18 9.06 -1.34
N THR A 228 -12.60 9.10 -2.53
CA THR A 228 -13.22 9.72 -3.72
C THR A 228 -14.13 8.72 -4.45
N ALA A 229 -13.89 7.42 -4.20
CA ALA A 229 -14.70 6.33 -4.70
C ALA A 229 -15.02 5.34 -3.57
N GLY A 230 -16.27 4.87 -3.49
CA GLY A 230 -16.74 4.02 -2.41
C GLY A 230 -17.01 4.78 -1.09
N ASP A 231 -17.35 4.01 -0.05
CA ASP A 231 -17.68 4.54 1.26
C ASP A 231 -16.50 4.39 2.23
N GLY A 232 -16.08 5.48 2.86
CA GLY A 232 -15.06 5.44 3.89
C GLY A 232 -13.92 6.42 3.69
N TYR A 233 -12.73 5.97 3.97
CA TYR A 233 -11.50 6.75 3.98
C TYR A 233 -10.43 6.04 3.17
N THR A 234 -9.57 6.80 2.49
CA THR A 234 -8.40 6.27 1.78
C THR A 234 -7.12 6.81 2.41
N VAL A 235 -6.06 6.04 2.34
CA VAL A 235 -4.74 6.44 2.84
C VAL A 235 -4.20 7.62 2.02
N ILE A 236 -3.48 8.52 2.68
CA ILE A 236 -2.69 9.58 2.06
C ILE A 236 -1.24 9.11 1.98
N ASN A 237 -0.65 9.25 0.79
CA ASN A 237 0.73 8.86 0.53
C ASN A 237 1.69 9.43 1.60
N ARG A 238 2.39 8.55 2.32
CA ARG A 238 3.37 8.92 3.35
C ARG A 238 4.56 9.68 2.76
N ASP A 239 5.00 9.32 1.56
CA ASP A 239 6.14 9.96 0.89
C ASP A 239 5.84 11.40 0.48
N SER A 240 4.55 11.76 0.37
CA SER A 240 4.11 13.14 0.09
C SER A 240 4.14 14.05 1.32
N ILE A 241 4.27 13.48 2.53
CA ILE A 241 4.23 14.22 3.80
C ILE A 241 5.58 14.89 4.04
N LYS A 242 5.61 16.21 3.87
CA LYS A 242 6.81 17.01 4.10
C LYS A 242 6.97 17.32 5.59
N ASN A 243 8.18 17.08 6.12
CA ASN A 243 8.56 17.42 7.50
C ASN A 243 7.68 16.81 8.61
N GLY A 244 6.93 15.73 8.31
CA GLY A 244 6.00 15.11 9.27
C GLY A 244 4.77 15.97 9.60
N GLU A 245 4.50 17.01 8.80
CA GLU A 245 3.32 17.86 8.99
C GLU A 245 2.06 17.15 8.52
N LYS A 246 0.99 17.30 9.30
CA LYS A 246 -0.31 16.74 8.94
C LYS A 246 -0.81 17.33 7.61
N PRO A 247 -1.13 16.49 6.59
CA PRO A 247 -1.70 16.96 5.34
C PRO A 247 -3.00 17.76 5.53
N ALA A 248 -3.21 18.80 4.72
CA ALA A 248 -4.39 19.65 4.83
C ALA A 248 -5.70 18.90 4.59
N GLU A 249 -5.69 17.90 3.72
CA GLU A 249 -6.81 17.02 3.39
C GLU A 249 -7.03 15.89 4.40
N ALA A 250 -6.12 15.71 5.37
CA ALA A 250 -6.22 14.64 6.34
C ALA A 250 -7.44 14.79 7.25
N ALA A 251 -8.25 13.74 7.28
CA ALA A 251 -9.47 13.64 8.06
C ALA A 251 -9.30 12.68 9.25
N GLU A 252 -10.03 12.91 10.31
CA GLU A 252 -10.23 11.93 11.37
C GLU A 252 -11.39 11.02 10.95
N MET A 253 -11.21 9.70 11.05
CA MET A 253 -12.26 8.74 10.72
C MET A 253 -13.40 8.83 11.74
N VAL A 254 -14.63 8.83 11.25
CA VAL A 254 -15.83 8.91 12.11
C VAL A 254 -16.78 7.79 11.69
N SER A 255 -17.24 6.99 12.65
CA SER A 255 -18.29 6.00 12.38
C SER A 255 -19.60 6.70 12.02
N ASP A 256 -20.22 6.26 10.94
CA ASP A 256 -21.49 6.80 10.43
C ASP A 256 -22.72 6.29 11.19
N ASN A 257 -23.93 6.51 10.65
CA ASN A 257 -25.20 6.08 11.25
C ASN A 257 -25.31 4.55 11.38
N ASP A 258 -24.63 3.81 10.49
CA ASP A 258 -24.57 2.35 10.51
C ASP A 258 -23.32 1.82 11.25
N GLY A 259 -22.61 2.71 11.93
CA GLY A 259 -21.38 2.41 12.65
C GLY A 259 -20.16 2.18 11.76
N VAL A 260 -20.27 2.43 10.45
CA VAL A 260 -19.22 2.09 9.46
C VAL A 260 -18.11 3.11 9.45
N PHE A 261 -16.84 2.62 9.34
CA PHE A 261 -15.63 3.42 9.16
C PHE A 261 -14.60 2.62 8.34
N ASN A 262 -14.80 2.50 7.06
CA ASN A 262 -13.92 1.72 6.17
C ASN A 262 -12.62 2.47 5.86
N ILE A 263 -11.53 1.73 5.71
CA ILE A 263 -10.19 2.23 5.36
C ILE A 263 -9.71 1.49 4.13
N ILE A 264 -9.43 2.21 3.06
CA ILE A 264 -9.14 1.66 1.72
C ILE A 264 -7.71 2.02 1.32
N GLY A 265 -7.04 1.11 0.65
CA GLY A 265 -5.72 1.37 0.10
C GLY A 265 -4.58 1.11 1.07
N LEU A 266 -4.70 0.04 1.84
CA LEU A 266 -3.72 -0.40 2.83
C LEU A 266 -2.78 -1.45 2.26
N ASP A 267 -1.58 -1.45 2.77
CA ASP A 267 -0.58 -2.48 2.58
C ASP A 267 -0.80 -3.68 3.53
N SER A 268 -0.17 -4.82 3.29
CA SER A 268 -0.19 -5.99 4.18
C SER A 268 0.81 -5.82 5.33
N GLN A 269 0.43 -5.11 6.36
CA GLN A 269 1.28 -4.82 7.52
C GLN A 269 0.51 -4.79 8.84
N THR A 270 1.21 -4.42 9.92
CA THR A 270 0.60 -4.17 11.22
C THR A 270 0.16 -2.71 11.34
N TYR A 271 -1.10 -2.51 11.69
CA TYR A 271 -1.67 -1.21 11.99
C TYR A 271 -2.14 -1.12 13.44
N TYR A 272 -2.23 0.10 13.96
CA TYR A 272 -2.77 0.40 15.28
C TYR A 272 -3.90 1.42 15.16
N LEU A 273 -5.13 0.95 15.36
CA LEU A 273 -6.34 1.77 15.30
C LEU A 273 -6.63 2.35 16.69
N LYS A 274 -6.49 3.64 16.85
CA LYS A 274 -6.72 4.35 18.11
C LYS A 274 -8.05 5.07 18.09
N GLU A 275 -8.92 4.73 19.03
CA GLU A 275 -10.14 5.51 19.28
C GLU A 275 -9.77 6.82 19.97
N THR A 276 -10.07 7.96 19.34
CA THR A 276 -9.81 9.30 19.88
C THR A 276 -11.03 9.89 20.57
N GLN A 277 -12.23 9.43 20.20
CA GLN A 277 -13.50 9.80 20.81
C GLN A 277 -14.47 8.60 20.77
N ALA A 278 -15.00 8.21 21.93
CA ALA A 278 -16.06 7.22 21.99
C ALA A 278 -17.43 7.84 21.64
N PRO A 279 -18.40 7.04 21.17
CA PRO A 279 -19.80 7.47 21.05
C PRO A 279 -20.38 7.96 22.37
N ALA A 280 -21.36 8.85 22.31
CA ALA A 280 -21.99 9.40 23.50
C ALA A 280 -22.59 8.29 24.40
N GLY A 281 -22.20 8.27 25.68
CA GLY A 281 -22.65 7.29 26.66
C GLY A 281 -21.82 6.00 26.72
N TYR A 282 -20.77 5.89 25.91
CA TYR A 282 -19.87 4.75 25.90
C TYR A 282 -18.48 5.09 26.44
N ARG A 283 -17.72 4.07 26.82
CA ARG A 283 -16.33 4.21 27.29
C ARG A 283 -15.36 4.24 26.13
N LEU A 284 -14.39 5.13 26.21
CA LEU A 284 -13.27 5.19 25.27
C LEU A 284 -12.39 3.93 25.41
N LEU A 285 -12.00 3.34 24.30
CA LEU A 285 -10.90 2.39 24.25
C LEU A 285 -9.59 3.14 24.49
N LYS A 286 -8.93 2.85 25.62
CA LYS A 286 -7.70 3.57 25.99
C LYS A 286 -6.49 3.14 25.19
N ASP A 287 -6.40 1.85 24.92
CA ASP A 287 -5.30 1.26 24.17
C ASP A 287 -5.70 1.11 22.70
N PRO A 288 -4.77 1.28 21.75
CA PRO A 288 -5.07 1.08 20.35
C PRO A 288 -5.35 -0.39 20.05
N VAL A 289 -6.22 -0.65 19.11
CA VAL A 289 -6.45 -1.99 18.56
C VAL A 289 -5.34 -2.30 17.57
N LYS A 290 -4.53 -3.34 17.86
CA LYS A 290 -3.54 -3.83 16.91
C LYS A 290 -4.25 -4.67 15.85
N ILE A 291 -4.03 -4.36 14.57
CA ILE A 291 -4.59 -5.08 13.43
C ILE A 291 -3.41 -5.56 12.59
N ASP A 292 -3.29 -6.88 12.43
CA ASP A 292 -2.32 -7.49 11.54
C ASP A 292 -3.05 -7.89 10.26
N VAL A 293 -2.62 -7.36 9.11
CA VAL A 293 -3.05 -7.78 7.77
C VAL A 293 -1.89 -8.50 7.12
N LYS A 294 -2.12 -9.69 6.58
CA LYS A 294 -1.11 -10.52 5.97
C LYS A 294 -1.61 -11.13 4.67
N ALA A 295 -0.95 -10.79 3.59
CA ALA A 295 -1.13 -11.44 2.30
C ALA A 295 -0.14 -12.61 2.14
N THR A 296 -0.54 -13.63 1.39
CA THR A 296 0.33 -14.73 0.97
C THR A 296 0.22 -14.87 -0.53
N TYR A 297 1.36 -14.82 -1.20
CA TYR A 297 1.46 -14.89 -2.64
C TYR A 297 2.02 -16.24 -3.09
N GLY A 298 1.66 -16.68 -4.29
CA GLY A 298 2.22 -17.84 -4.93
C GLY A 298 3.68 -17.61 -5.27
N LYS A 299 4.47 -18.68 -5.19
CA LYS A 299 5.87 -18.65 -5.63
C LYS A 299 5.94 -18.69 -7.14
N ASP A 300 6.77 -17.83 -7.72
CA ASP A 300 7.21 -17.87 -9.12
C ASP A 300 6.08 -18.21 -10.10
N ASN A 301 5.02 -17.42 -10.09
CA ASN A 301 3.79 -17.76 -10.84
C ASN A 301 3.70 -17.14 -12.22
N ARG A 302 4.80 -16.64 -12.77
CA ARG A 302 4.83 -16.06 -14.10
C ARG A 302 4.34 -17.00 -15.18
N ASP A 303 4.80 -18.25 -15.16
CA ASP A 303 4.40 -19.26 -16.15
C ASP A 303 2.90 -19.60 -16.11
N ASN A 304 2.23 -19.20 -15.05
CA ASN A 304 0.83 -19.50 -14.80
C ASN A 304 -0.05 -18.26 -14.74
N TYR A 305 0.54 -17.08 -14.79
CA TYR A 305 -0.22 -15.83 -14.82
C TYR A 305 -0.76 -15.60 -16.22
N VAL A 306 -2.07 -15.52 -16.33
CA VAL A 306 -2.77 -15.16 -17.57
C VAL A 306 -3.51 -13.85 -17.30
N LYS A 307 -3.19 -12.81 -18.04
CA LYS A 307 -3.83 -11.49 -17.94
C LYS A 307 -5.36 -11.63 -17.99
N GLY A 308 -6.04 -11.01 -17.04
CA GLY A 308 -7.49 -10.99 -16.96
C GLY A 308 -8.14 -12.29 -16.49
N ASP A 309 -7.38 -13.39 -16.38
CA ASP A 309 -7.87 -14.67 -15.83
C ASP A 309 -7.47 -14.83 -14.35
N GLY A 310 -7.36 -13.71 -13.73
CA GLY A 310 -7.12 -13.70 -12.33
C GLY A 310 -5.88 -14.42 -12.00
N ALA A 311 -4.98 -13.78 -11.97
CA ALA A 311 -4.01 -13.79 -10.95
C ALA A 311 -4.51 -14.41 -9.65
N THR A 312 -5.68 -14.85 -9.67
CA THR A 312 -6.57 -15.24 -8.64
C THR A 312 -5.92 -16.26 -7.72
N ASP A 313 -5.88 -17.51 -8.09
CA ASP A 313 -5.42 -18.59 -7.21
C ASP A 313 -3.91 -18.69 -7.14
N LYS A 314 -3.21 -18.03 -8.04
CA LYS A 314 -1.78 -18.25 -8.26
C LYS A 314 -0.93 -17.11 -7.74
N THR A 315 -1.44 -15.88 -7.80
CA THR A 315 -0.72 -14.70 -7.35
C THR A 315 -1.05 -14.37 -5.90
N LEU A 316 -2.22 -13.84 -5.61
CA LEU A 316 -2.69 -13.66 -4.24
C LEU A 316 -3.43 -14.94 -3.80
N GLN A 317 -2.80 -15.76 -2.97
CA GLN A 317 -3.33 -17.06 -2.56
C GLN A 317 -4.15 -16.99 -1.28
N LYS A 318 -3.78 -16.10 -0.35
CA LYS A 318 -4.43 -15.99 0.95
C LYS A 318 -4.37 -14.58 1.48
N LEU A 319 -5.45 -14.14 2.09
CA LEU A 319 -5.51 -12.94 2.91
C LEU A 319 -5.92 -13.35 4.32
N GLU A 320 -5.09 -13.05 5.30
CA GLU A 320 -5.34 -13.28 6.72
C GLU A 320 -5.30 -11.95 7.44
N ALA A 321 -6.17 -11.80 8.42
CA ALA A 321 -6.10 -10.66 9.31
C ALA A 321 -6.51 -11.05 10.73
N SER A 322 -5.91 -10.38 11.71
CA SER A 322 -6.27 -10.54 13.12
C SER A 322 -6.32 -9.19 13.83
N ALA A 323 -7.17 -9.09 14.83
CA ALA A 323 -7.24 -7.91 15.68
C ALA A 323 -6.97 -8.27 17.13
N HIS A 324 -6.15 -7.48 17.81
CA HIS A 324 -5.83 -7.63 19.23
C HIS A 324 -6.28 -6.41 20.01
N PHE A 325 -7.11 -6.66 20.99
CA PHE A 325 -7.70 -5.66 21.87
C PHE A 325 -7.10 -5.75 23.27
N LYS A 326 -6.87 -4.59 23.88
CA LYS A 326 -6.46 -4.50 25.26
C LYS A 326 -7.42 -3.55 26.00
N GLU A 327 -8.14 -4.09 26.95
CA GLU A 327 -9.11 -3.34 27.74
C GLU A 327 -8.74 -3.31 29.21
N PHE A 328 -8.83 -2.13 29.81
CA PHE A 328 -8.73 -1.97 31.25
C PHE A 328 -10.11 -1.90 31.86
N TYR A 329 -10.49 -2.91 32.67
CA TYR A 329 -11.74 -2.96 33.33
C TYR A 329 -11.58 -3.39 34.80
N SER A 330 -12.21 -2.66 35.70
CA SER A 330 -12.27 -2.99 37.15
C SER A 330 -10.90 -3.23 37.82
N GLY A 331 -9.88 -2.46 37.45
CA GLY A 331 -8.52 -2.57 38.01
C GLY A 331 -7.61 -3.61 37.37
N ALA A 332 -8.07 -4.31 36.33
CA ALA A 332 -7.29 -5.29 35.59
C ALA A 332 -7.35 -5.05 34.09
N TYR A 333 -6.27 -5.45 33.38
CA TYR A 333 -6.25 -5.55 31.93
C TYR A 333 -6.79 -6.91 31.50
N SER A 334 -7.61 -6.92 30.46
CA SER A 334 -7.93 -8.08 29.66
C SER A 334 -7.42 -7.89 28.24
N GLU A 335 -6.73 -8.89 27.71
CA GLU A 335 -6.25 -8.91 26.34
C GLU A 335 -6.98 -10.04 25.62
N TYR A 336 -7.49 -9.78 24.42
CA TYR A 336 -8.09 -10.79 23.57
C TYR A 336 -7.79 -10.49 22.11
N GLY A 337 -7.63 -11.55 21.32
CA GLY A 337 -7.40 -11.46 19.89
C GLY A 337 -8.39 -12.34 19.16
N ASN A 338 -8.77 -11.90 17.97
CA ASN A 338 -9.64 -12.63 17.08
C ASN A 338 -9.08 -12.61 15.67
N ASP A 339 -9.16 -13.74 14.99
CA ASP A 339 -9.01 -13.76 13.55
C ASP A 339 -10.20 -13.02 12.92
N LEU A 340 -9.92 -12.18 11.95
CA LEU A 340 -10.93 -11.41 11.24
C LEU A 340 -11.47 -12.21 10.06
N ILE A 341 -12.72 -11.98 9.72
CA ILE A 341 -13.28 -12.50 8.47
C ILE A 341 -12.66 -11.70 7.32
N THR A 342 -12.01 -12.40 6.41
CA THR A 342 -11.38 -11.81 5.23
C THR A 342 -12.08 -12.25 3.96
N ASP A 343 -12.07 -11.38 2.97
CA ASP A 343 -12.49 -11.67 1.59
C ASP A 343 -11.31 -11.34 0.66
N ILE A 344 -10.75 -12.36 0.05
CA ILE A 344 -9.59 -12.25 -0.82
C ILE A 344 -9.92 -11.59 -2.16
N GLU A 345 -11.16 -11.75 -2.65
CA GLU A 345 -11.59 -11.18 -3.93
C GLU A 345 -11.66 -9.65 -3.84
N THR A 346 -12.14 -9.15 -2.72
CA THR A 346 -12.23 -7.70 -2.45
C THR A 346 -11.07 -7.16 -1.63
N GLY A 347 -10.11 -8.00 -1.24
CA GLY A 347 -8.98 -7.59 -0.39
C GLY A 347 -9.39 -7.07 0.99
N THR A 348 -10.52 -7.54 1.53
CA THR A 348 -11.17 -6.97 2.70
C THR A 348 -10.86 -7.75 3.97
N ALA A 349 -10.53 -7.04 5.05
CA ALA A 349 -10.53 -7.54 6.42
C ALA A 349 -11.64 -6.86 7.22
N ASN A 350 -12.59 -7.64 7.75
CA ASN A 350 -13.74 -7.12 8.47
C ASN A 350 -13.47 -7.04 9.96
N ILE A 351 -13.51 -5.83 10.56
CA ILE A 351 -13.28 -5.64 11.98
C ILE A 351 -14.52 -5.08 12.68
N LYS A 352 -14.81 -5.63 13.85
CA LYS A 352 -15.83 -5.14 14.76
C LYS A 352 -15.18 -4.51 15.99
N VAL A 353 -15.37 -3.21 16.20
CA VAL A 353 -14.83 -2.48 17.34
C VAL A 353 -15.95 -2.21 18.35
N VAL A 354 -15.85 -2.82 19.53
CA VAL A 354 -16.89 -2.82 20.57
C VAL A 354 -16.61 -1.77 21.62
N ASN A 355 -17.60 -0.91 21.96
CA ASN A 355 -17.55 -0.10 23.19
C ASN A 355 -18.57 -0.59 24.23
N LYS A 356 -18.14 -0.58 25.47
CA LYS A 356 -18.99 -0.85 26.63
C LYS A 356 -19.68 0.41 27.06
N VAL A 357 -20.93 0.27 27.56
CA VAL A 357 -21.68 1.39 28.12
C VAL A 357 -20.88 2.02 29.25
N GLY A 358 -20.75 3.33 29.25
CA GLY A 358 -20.14 4.08 30.33
C GLY A 358 -20.99 3.95 31.59
N SER A 359 -20.40 3.67 32.77
CA SER A 359 -21.11 3.86 34.02
C SER A 359 -21.52 5.34 34.07
N LYS A 360 -22.81 5.61 34.12
CA LYS A 360 -23.25 6.94 34.55
C LYS A 360 -22.71 7.08 35.96
N LEU A 361 -21.72 7.96 36.15
CA LEU A 361 -21.46 8.47 37.51
C LEU A 361 -22.82 8.97 38.00
N PRO A 362 -23.27 8.58 39.19
CA PRO A 362 -24.40 9.26 39.79
C PRO A 362 -24.05 10.74 39.71
N ALA A 363 -24.93 11.54 39.10
CA ALA A 363 -24.70 12.97 39.00
C ALA A 363 -24.34 13.43 40.40
N SER A 364 -23.08 13.87 40.60
CA SER A 364 -22.61 14.42 41.88
C SER A 364 -23.29 15.79 42.08
N GLY A 365 -24.56 15.78 42.26
CA GLY A 365 -25.52 16.88 42.24
C GLY A 365 -26.94 16.39 42.28
N SER A 366 -27.17 15.07 42.45
CA SER A 366 -28.50 14.58 42.68
C SER A 366 -29.03 15.18 43.98
N ALA A 367 -30.34 15.47 44.02
CA ALA A 367 -31.03 16.02 45.17
C ALA A 367 -30.71 15.31 46.51
N LEU A 368 -30.29 14.03 46.45
CA LEU A 368 -29.83 13.25 47.59
C LEU A 368 -28.50 13.77 48.19
N THR A 369 -27.54 14.25 47.41
CA THR A 369 -26.30 14.82 47.94
C THR A 369 -26.55 16.18 48.58
N LEU A 370 -27.45 16.98 48.00
CA LEU A 370 -27.92 18.23 48.62
C LEU A 370 -28.68 18.00 49.91
N ILE A 371 -29.49 16.93 50.02
CA ILE A 371 -30.22 16.54 51.23
C ILE A 371 -29.25 16.09 52.33
N LEU A 372 -28.22 15.32 52.01
CA LEU A 372 -27.20 14.87 52.96
C LEU A 372 -26.32 16.03 53.46
N VAL A 373 -25.93 16.97 52.61
CA VAL A 373 -25.19 18.19 53.00
C VAL A 373 -26.12 19.11 53.81
N GLY A 374 -27.36 19.29 53.40
CA GLY A 374 -28.36 20.05 54.14
C GLY A 374 -28.66 19.47 55.51
N ALA A 375 -28.81 18.15 55.62
CA ALA A 375 -29.01 17.47 56.89
C ALA A 375 -27.82 17.56 57.85
N GLY A 376 -26.57 17.41 57.25
CA GLY A 376 -25.32 17.55 58.01
C GLY A 376 -25.11 18.97 58.57
N THR A 377 -25.44 20.01 57.82
CA THR A 377 -25.34 21.41 58.28
C THR A 377 -26.42 21.74 59.31
N ALA A 378 -27.63 21.21 59.17
CA ALA A 378 -28.68 21.41 60.15
C ALA A 378 -28.34 20.75 61.52
N VAL A 379 -27.75 19.58 61.54
CA VAL A 379 -27.27 18.90 62.76
C VAL A 379 -26.12 19.70 63.39
N MET A 380 -25.17 20.21 62.64
CA MET A 380 -24.06 21.04 63.16
C MET A 380 -24.54 22.34 63.74
N VAL A 381 -25.53 23.02 63.16
CA VAL A 381 -26.11 24.24 63.68
C VAL A 381 -26.86 23.95 64.95
N THR A 382 -27.58 22.85 65.01
CA THR A 382 -28.32 22.43 66.22
C THR A 382 -27.43 22.10 67.41
N VAL A 383 -26.31 21.42 67.15
CA VAL A 383 -25.26 21.11 68.14
C VAL A 383 -24.59 22.38 68.66
N LEU A 384 -24.28 23.33 67.77
CA LEU A 384 -23.64 24.60 68.12
C LEU A 384 -24.59 25.48 68.94
N ILE A 385 -25.90 25.51 68.66
CA ILE A 385 -26.93 26.24 69.46
C ILE A 385 -27.09 25.59 70.82
N LYS A 386 -27.08 24.26 70.90
CA LYS A 386 -27.16 23.55 72.17
C LYS A 386 -25.94 23.81 73.07
N ARG A 387 -24.74 23.76 72.56
CA ARG A 387 -23.48 24.13 73.24
C ARG A 387 -23.46 25.58 73.72
N ARG A 388 -23.99 26.53 72.92
CA ARG A 388 -24.11 27.96 73.37
C ARG A 388 -25.10 28.17 74.48
N LYS A 389 -26.14 27.32 74.57
CA LYS A 389 -27.11 27.38 75.72
C LYS A 389 -26.56 26.75 77.00
N GLU A 390 -25.67 25.77 76.91
CA GLU A 390 -25.04 25.14 78.09
C GLU A 390 -23.89 26.00 78.71
N VAL A 391 -23.25 26.86 77.92
CA VAL A 391 -22.20 27.78 78.37
C VAL A 391 -22.81 29.07 79.03
N LYS A 392 -24.11 29.31 78.96
CA LYS A 392 -24.81 30.47 79.57
C LYS A 392 -25.68 30.12 80.76
N ARG A 393 -25.45 28.96 81.37
CA ARG A 393 -26.04 28.59 82.70
C ARG A 393 -24.95 28.55 83.76
#